data_ec30f8d6a7dd66b1e3c3bdcfd3c05fc9
#
_entry.id   ec30f8d6a7dd66b1e3c3bdcfd3c05fc9
#
_cell.length_a   1.000
_cell.length_b   1.000
_cell.length_c   1.000
_cell.angle_alpha   90.00
_cell.angle_beta   90.00
_cell.angle_gamma   90.00
#
_symmetry.space_group_name_H-M   'P 1'
#
loop_
_entity.id
_entity.type
_entity.pdbx_description
1 polymer ?
#
loop_
_entity_poly.entity_id
_entity_poly.type
_entity_poly.pdbx_seq_one_letter_code
_entity_poly.pdbx_strand_id
1 'polypeptide(L)'
;MKFIKKISIYLLGLLAVSSLAACKKPPVGPIPLDTKYTDSLKLTSNFVGKDFIRDGIGEVRLNRCVDGDTISAYVSSTSITVRFLGIDTPESTGSIQAWGKEASAYVKGKLENADSIVLEAEDDNRIDSTGKRYLAWVWYRNSPLEDYRLLNLEEVEMAYSKYMIVAKSKYNSIFNQANEKARLSTRRVWGEKDPNFNYSKALVETSILYMLNHHDDFQTGTKFLVTVRLVRTSGNNMFLEDAYDASYDEEGEIITGKGGVYAFGAYRIAFYSYYKIGDVFRLKCQLEYEGNFGTQLTGLDDPSPVIENVLPEISEFDADDFSGGASLRQYYGRVIKVNNLEVSAVKKKQTASGDDYYVVEAKNSRGEKIDIYFGNGLIQDYDVESIFTVGKKYNIIAGVAYYEFANGFYQLSVGDGPRYNLGVLVPEDEVRLYDIVKVN
;
A
#
# COMPACT_ATOMS: atom_id res chain seq x y z
N MET A 1 -34.56 31.60 81.69
CA MET A 1 -33.14 31.88 81.81
C MET A 1 -32.34 30.65 81.54
N LYS A 2 -31.66 30.58 80.45
CA LYS A 2 -30.44 29.89 80.02
C LYS A 2 -30.55 29.56 78.51
N PHE A 3 -29.81 30.34 77.75
CA PHE A 3 -29.58 30.15 76.30
C PHE A 3 -28.69 28.91 76.10
N ILE A 4 -29.11 28.00 75.20
CA ILE A 4 -28.25 26.95 74.63
C ILE A 4 -28.04 27.27 73.18
N LYS A 5 -26.81 27.67 72.84
CA LYS A 5 -26.34 27.89 71.46
C LYS A 5 -26.26 26.55 70.74
N LYS A 6 -26.96 26.43 69.61
CA LYS A 6 -26.76 25.36 68.68
C LYS A 6 -25.54 25.69 67.79
N ILE A 7 -24.51 24.90 67.85
CA ILE A 7 -23.36 24.94 66.96
C ILE A 7 -23.73 24.08 65.74
N SER A 8 -23.90 24.72 64.58
CA SER A 8 -24.02 24.04 63.31
C SER A 8 -22.62 23.77 62.76
N ILE A 9 -22.28 22.49 62.68
CA ILE A 9 -21.06 22.01 62.03
C ILE A 9 -21.36 21.95 60.56
N TYR A 10 -20.80 22.84 59.75
CA TYR A 10 -20.77 22.75 58.28
C TYR A 10 -19.67 21.75 57.89
N LEU A 11 -20.07 20.58 57.42
CA LEU A 11 -19.19 19.61 56.83
C LEU A 11 -18.91 20.10 55.39
N LEU A 12 -17.76 20.73 55.14
CA LEU A 12 -17.27 21.03 53.82
C LEU A 12 -16.81 19.74 53.16
N GLY A 13 -17.67 19.17 52.31
CA GLY A 13 -17.27 18.11 51.41
C GLY A 13 -16.35 18.69 50.30
N LEU A 14 -15.07 18.42 50.38
CA LEU A 14 -14.11 18.66 49.32
C LEU A 14 -14.39 17.65 48.17
N LEU A 15 -15.16 18.08 47.17
CA LEU A 15 -15.21 17.38 45.89
C LEU A 15 -13.86 17.62 45.20
N ALA A 16 -12.96 16.65 45.29
CA ALA A 16 -11.79 16.58 44.43
C ALA A 16 -12.28 16.23 43.00
N VAL A 17 -12.52 17.23 42.18
CA VAL A 17 -12.65 17.06 40.75
C VAL A 17 -11.25 16.70 40.24
N SER A 18 -10.96 15.42 40.09
CA SER A 18 -9.80 14.94 39.34
C SER A 18 -10.05 15.30 37.87
N SER A 19 -9.58 16.46 37.45
CA SER A 19 -9.41 16.78 36.05
C SER A 19 -8.41 15.76 35.46
N LEU A 20 -8.93 14.74 34.77
CA LEU A 20 -8.17 13.98 33.81
C LEU A 20 -7.74 14.95 32.73
N ALA A 21 -6.63 15.62 32.95
CA ALA A 21 -5.90 16.28 31.90
C ALA A 21 -5.48 15.16 30.93
N ALA A 22 -6.29 14.96 29.90
CA ALA A 22 -5.83 14.23 28.73
C ALA A 22 -4.54 14.92 28.30
N CYS A 23 -3.40 14.32 28.55
CA CYS A 23 -2.14 14.73 27.97
C CYS A 23 -2.31 14.59 26.44
N LYS A 24 -2.81 15.65 25.79
CA LYS A 24 -2.60 15.82 24.36
C LYS A 24 -1.08 15.86 24.21
N LYS A 25 -0.49 14.80 23.67
CA LYS A 25 0.89 14.89 23.20
C LYS A 25 0.99 16.15 22.37
N PRO A 26 1.97 17.02 22.61
CA PRO A 26 2.17 18.17 21.73
C PRO A 26 2.25 17.66 20.30
N PRO A 27 1.71 18.39 19.32
CA PRO A 27 1.88 18.02 17.92
C PRO A 27 3.38 17.89 17.68
N VAL A 28 3.81 16.66 17.39
CA VAL A 28 5.20 16.41 17.01
C VAL A 28 5.37 17.14 15.70
N GLY A 29 6.22 18.18 15.67
CA GLY A 29 6.56 18.87 14.42
C GLY A 29 7.07 17.84 13.39
N PRO A 30 7.10 18.20 12.10
CA PRO A 30 7.55 17.29 11.07
C PRO A 30 8.93 16.71 11.44
N ILE A 31 9.03 15.39 11.40
CA ILE A 31 10.27 14.67 11.69
C ILE A 31 11.33 15.12 10.68
N PRO A 32 12.50 15.60 11.10
CA PRO A 32 13.54 16.02 10.18
C PRO A 32 14.09 14.81 9.41
N LEU A 33 14.36 15.02 8.13
CA LEU A 33 15.06 14.03 7.30
C LEU A 33 16.56 14.06 7.65
N ASP A 34 17.16 12.90 7.81
CA ASP A 34 18.61 12.71 8.00
C ASP A 34 19.01 11.35 7.43
N THR A 35 20.31 11.12 7.31
CA THR A 35 20.90 9.90 6.72
C THR A 35 21.44 8.93 7.79
N LYS A 36 20.81 8.89 8.96
CA LYS A 36 21.28 8.12 10.12
C LYS A 36 21.47 6.63 9.82
N TYR A 37 20.57 6.03 9.06
CA TYR A 37 20.64 4.61 8.72
C TYR A 37 21.74 4.35 7.69
N THR A 38 21.85 5.19 6.66
CA THR A 38 22.95 5.14 5.68
C THR A 38 24.31 5.34 6.36
N ASP A 39 24.43 6.29 7.30
CA ASP A 39 25.68 6.55 8.03
C ASP A 39 26.11 5.35 8.88
N SER A 40 25.17 4.56 9.39
CA SER A 40 25.44 3.38 10.21
C SER A 40 25.73 2.11 9.40
N LEU A 41 25.27 2.06 8.14
CA LEU A 41 25.40 0.88 7.29
C LEU A 41 26.76 0.86 6.60
N LYS A 42 27.40 -0.31 6.59
CA LYS A 42 28.72 -0.49 5.98
C LYS A 42 28.69 -1.51 4.86
N LEU A 43 29.41 -1.23 3.79
CA LEU A 43 29.69 -2.23 2.74
C LEU A 43 30.62 -3.29 3.30
N THR A 44 30.13 -4.48 3.53
CA THR A 44 30.90 -5.60 4.10
C THR A 44 31.36 -6.60 3.05
N SER A 45 30.77 -6.57 1.88
CA SER A 45 31.08 -7.47 0.78
C SER A 45 32.43 -7.10 0.13
N ASN A 46 33.32 -8.07 -0.03
CA ASN A 46 34.58 -7.83 -0.72
C ASN A 46 34.34 -7.67 -2.23
N PHE A 47 34.71 -6.55 -2.80
CA PHE A 47 34.59 -6.24 -4.22
C PHE A 47 35.94 -6.07 -4.94
N VAL A 48 37.08 -6.04 -4.21
CA VAL A 48 38.39 -5.80 -4.78
C VAL A 48 38.73 -6.88 -5.79
N GLY A 49 39.07 -6.47 -7.02
CA GLY A 49 39.38 -7.37 -8.13
C GLY A 49 38.22 -8.13 -8.74
N LYS A 50 36.96 -7.79 -8.35
CA LYS A 50 35.76 -8.39 -8.87
C LYS A 50 35.11 -7.53 -9.95
N ASP A 51 34.34 -8.19 -10.82
CA ASP A 51 33.58 -7.59 -11.91
C ASP A 51 32.10 -7.78 -11.65
N PHE A 52 31.31 -6.70 -11.68
CA PHE A 52 29.89 -6.75 -11.31
C PHE A 52 29.09 -7.72 -12.20
N ILE A 53 29.36 -7.74 -13.51
CA ILE A 53 28.62 -8.61 -14.44
C ILE A 53 28.90 -10.08 -14.14
N ARG A 54 30.16 -10.43 -13.84
CA ARG A 54 30.59 -11.80 -13.58
C ARG A 54 30.33 -12.23 -12.13
N ASP A 55 30.71 -11.37 -11.18
CA ASP A 55 30.83 -11.75 -9.76
C ASP A 55 29.69 -11.20 -8.90
N GLY A 56 28.75 -10.39 -9.46
CA GLY A 56 27.62 -9.77 -8.77
C GLY A 56 28.00 -8.59 -7.88
N ILE A 57 29.28 -8.27 -7.80
CA ILE A 57 29.77 -7.08 -7.11
C ILE A 57 31.05 -6.60 -7.80
N GLY A 58 31.22 -5.29 -7.86
CA GLY A 58 32.45 -4.70 -8.42
C GLY A 58 32.38 -3.19 -8.51
N GLU A 59 33.56 -2.60 -8.61
CA GLU A 59 33.71 -1.16 -8.86
C GLU A 59 33.38 -0.83 -10.31
N VAL A 60 32.68 0.29 -10.51
CA VAL A 60 32.23 0.72 -11.84
C VAL A 60 32.53 2.20 -12.06
N ARG A 61 32.59 2.61 -13.31
CA ARG A 61 32.72 4.02 -13.68
C ARG A 61 31.38 4.56 -14.17
N LEU A 62 30.91 5.64 -13.58
CA LEU A 62 29.69 6.31 -14.03
C LEU A 62 29.84 6.75 -15.50
N ASN A 63 28.82 6.46 -16.28
CA ASN A 63 28.67 7.03 -17.61
C ASN A 63 27.75 8.26 -17.55
N ARG A 64 26.53 8.07 -17.03
CA ARG A 64 25.56 9.15 -16.80
C ARG A 64 24.46 8.73 -15.83
N CYS A 65 23.88 9.68 -15.14
CA CYS A 65 22.60 9.50 -14.45
C CYS A 65 21.48 9.63 -15.49
N VAL A 66 20.53 8.69 -15.45
CA VAL A 66 19.37 8.66 -16.36
C VAL A 66 18.16 9.24 -15.64
N ASP A 67 17.92 8.77 -14.42
CA ASP A 67 16.81 9.12 -13.55
C ASP A 67 17.25 9.06 -12.08
N GLY A 68 16.33 9.25 -11.15
CA GLY A 68 16.62 9.11 -9.71
C GLY A 68 16.99 7.69 -9.30
N ASP A 69 16.54 6.67 -10.00
CA ASP A 69 16.79 5.26 -9.69
C ASP A 69 17.44 4.47 -10.82
N THR A 70 17.93 5.16 -11.82
CA THR A 70 18.53 4.52 -13.00
C THR A 70 19.78 5.27 -13.45
N ILE A 71 20.87 4.54 -13.62
CA ILE A 71 22.13 5.06 -14.16
C ILE A 71 22.62 4.21 -15.33
N SER A 72 23.51 4.80 -16.14
CA SER A 72 24.38 4.06 -17.03
C SER A 72 25.80 4.08 -16.48
N ALA A 73 26.45 2.92 -16.45
CA ALA A 73 27.80 2.75 -15.95
C ALA A 73 28.63 1.86 -16.86
N TYR A 74 29.95 1.96 -16.73
CA TYR A 74 30.90 1.05 -17.36
C TYR A 74 31.42 0.04 -16.36
N VAL A 75 31.23 -1.24 -16.68
CA VAL A 75 31.94 -2.36 -16.05
C VAL A 75 33.05 -2.74 -17.00
N SER A 76 34.31 -2.44 -16.62
CA SER A 76 35.42 -2.52 -17.55
C SER A 76 35.18 -1.68 -18.81
N SER A 77 35.06 -2.29 -19.97
CA SER A 77 34.70 -1.63 -21.25
C SER A 77 33.23 -1.73 -21.64
N THR A 78 32.45 -2.46 -20.91
CA THR A 78 31.04 -2.73 -21.24
C THR A 78 30.12 -1.69 -20.58
N SER A 79 29.35 -0.99 -21.40
CA SER A 79 28.30 -0.08 -20.91
C SER A 79 27.05 -0.86 -20.53
N ILE A 80 26.56 -0.65 -19.31
CA ILE A 80 25.34 -1.24 -18.80
C ILE A 80 24.37 -0.18 -18.31
N THR A 81 23.09 -0.50 -18.28
CA THR A 81 22.06 0.28 -17.57
C THR A 81 21.75 -0.42 -16.27
N VAL A 82 21.73 0.33 -15.17
CA VAL A 82 21.50 -0.17 -13.83
C VAL A 82 20.24 0.47 -13.27
N ARG A 83 19.28 -0.35 -12.85
CA ARG A 83 18.11 0.02 -12.06
C ARG A 83 18.43 -0.24 -10.59
N PHE A 84 18.18 0.73 -9.76
CA PHE A 84 18.41 0.62 -8.32
C PHE A 84 17.41 -0.34 -7.68
N LEU A 85 17.92 -1.26 -6.87
CA LEU A 85 17.08 -2.21 -6.13
C LEU A 85 16.31 -1.52 -5.01
N GLY A 86 15.10 -1.97 -4.77
CA GLY A 86 14.29 -1.60 -3.63
C GLY A 86 13.76 -0.17 -3.64
N ILE A 87 13.93 0.57 -4.73
CA ILE A 87 13.42 1.94 -4.85
C ILE A 87 12.73 2.20 -6.19
N ASP A 88 11.85 3.20 -6.19
CA ASP A 88 11.13 3.70 -7.36
C ASP A 88 10.94 5.20 -7.18
N THR A 89 11.81 5.98 -7.80
CA THR A 89 11.74 7.45 -7.73
C THR A 89 10.68 7.98 -8.71
N PRO A 90 10.11 9.15 -8.45
CA PRO A 90 9.27 9.82 -9.45
C PRO A 90 10.06 10.08 -10.73
N GLU A 91 9.38 9.96 -11.87
CA GLU A 91 9.97 10.15 -13.20
C GLU A 91 10.49 11.57 -13.40
N SER A 92 11.73 11.71 -13.84
CA SER A 92 12.36 13.00 -14.16
C SER A 92 12.31 13.34 -15.66
N THR A 93 11.99 12.35 -16.50
CA THR A 93 11.94 12.46 -17.96
C THR A 93 10.62 11.93 -18.52
N GLY A 94 10.26 12.27 -19.73
CA GLY A 94 9.00 11.83 -20.34
C GLY A 94 7.77 12.39 -19.62
N SER A 95 7.03 11.57 -18.90
CA SER A 95 5.95 11.99 -18.01
C SER A 95 6.51 12.43 -16.67
N ILE A 96 7.04 13.65 -16.61
CA ILE A 96 7.67 14.19 -15.39
C ILE A 96 6.66 14.19 -14.24
N GLN A 97 7.08 13.64 -13.10
CA GLN A 97 6.32 13.60 -11.86
C GLN A 97 6.87 14.61 -10.84
N ALA A 98 6.05 14.96 -9.85
CA ALA A 98 6.49 15.81 -8.74
C ALA A 98 7.68 15.15 -8.02
N TRP A 99 8.70 15.93 -7.67
CA TRP A 99 9.96 15.51 -7.06
C TRP A 99 10.89 14.67 -7.96
N GLY A 100 10.50 14.33 -9.19
CA GLY A 100 11.34 13.51 -10.09
C GLY A 100 12.63 14.22 -10.48
N LYS A 101 12.56 15.50 -10.81
CA LYS A 101 13.77 16.28 -11.16
C LYS A 101 14.72 16.42 -9.97
N GLU A 102 14.18 16.63 -8.78
CA GLU A 102 14.93 16.77 -7.55
C GLU A 102 15.60 15.45 -7.13
N ALA A 103 14.89 14.31 -7.26
CA ALA A 103 15.46 12.98 -7.03
C ALA A 103 16.62 12.70 -7.99
N SER A 104 16.42 12.94 -9.29
CA SER A 104 17.46 12.78 -10.29
C SER A 104 18.66 13.69 -10.04
N ALA A 105 18.42 14.96 -9.67
CA ALA A 105 19.49 15.90 -9.32
C ALA A 105 20.26 15.47 -8.07
N TYR A 106 19.58 14.89 -7.09
CA TYR A 106 20.19 14.37 -5.87
C TYR A 106 21.16 13.24 -6.18
N VAL A 107 20.72 12.22 -6.93
CA VAL A 107 21.57 11.09 -7.35
C VAL A 107 22.74 11.56 -8.19
N LYS A 108 22.49 12.46 -9.13
CA LYS A 108 23.54 13.05 -9.96
C LYS A 108 24.60 13.75 -9.12
N GLY A 109 24.17 14.58 -8.16
CA GLY A 109 25.10 15.30 -7.26
C GLY A 109 25.97 14.36 -6.41
N LYS A 110 25.46 13.17 -6.04
CA LYS A 110 26.22 12.17 -5.30
C LYS A 110 27.21 11.42 -6.17
N LEU A 111 26.76 10.92 -7.32
CA LEU A 111 27.56 10.01 -8.14
C LEU A 111 28.59 10.72 -9.03
N GLU A 112 28.31 11.94 -9.50
CA GLU A 112 29.28 12.71 -10.30
C GLU A 112 30.48 13.21 -9.45
N ASN A 113 30.30 13.32 -8.14
CA ASN A 113 31.36 13.72 -7.20
C ASN A 113 31.99 12.53 -6.46
N ALA A 114 31.55 11.30 -6.76
CA ALA A 114 32.07 10.12 -6.08
C ALA A 114 33.51 9.79 -6.51
N ASP A 115 34.38 9.49 -5.52
CA ASP A 115 35.69 8.90 -5.73
C ASP A 115 35.60 7.47 -6.28
N SER A 116 34.62 6.72 -5.79
CA SER A 116 34.40 5.34 -6.18
C SER A 116 32.92 4.96 -6.08
N ILE A 117 32.46 4.16 -7.03
CA ILE A 117 31.11 3.61 -7.09
C ILE A 117 31.22 2.09 -7.18
N VAL A 118 30.52 1.38 -6.30
CA VAL A 118 30.44 -0.08 -6.28
C VAL A 118 28.98 -0.52 -6.48
N LEU A 119 28.77 -1.44 -7.41
CA LEU A 119 27.49 -2.12 -7.58
C LEU A 119 27.51 -3.45 -6.85
N GLU A 120 26.45 -3.78 -6.13
CA GLU A 120 26.23 -5.07 -5.46
C GLU A 120 24.88 -5.61 -5.88
N ALA A 121 24.84 -6.82 -6.45
CA ALA A 121 23.59 -7.52 -6.77
C ALA A 121 23.02 -8.17 -5.51
N GLU A 122 21.70 -8.38 -5.47
CA GLU A 122 21.07 -9.10 -4.38
C GLU A 122 21.34 -10.61 -4.49
N ASP A 123 21.22 -11.15 -5.70
CA ASP A 123 21.39 -12.57 -6.02
C ASP A 123 21.94 -12.76 -7.44
N ASP A 124 21.88 -13.99 -7.95
CA ASP A 124 22.34 -14.32 -9.30
C ASP A 124 21.40 -13.86 -10.40
N ASN A 125 20.13 -13.51 -10.08
CA ASN A 125 19.18 -12.95 -11.03
C ASN A 125 19.36 -11.42 -11.10
N ARG A 126 20.36 -10.97 -11.83
CA ARG A 126 20.85 -9.59 -11.86
C ARG A 126 20.17 -8.70 -12.90
N ILE A 127 19.24 -9.24 -13.68
CA ILE A 127 18.61 -8.53 -14.79
C ILE A 127 17.11 -8.40 -14.51
N ASP A 128 16.56 -7.23 -14.79
CA ASP A 128 15.13 -6.98 -14.61
C ASP A 128 14.28 -7.80 -15.59
N SER A 129 12.97 -7.83 -15.35
CA SER A 129 12.02 -8.59 -16.18
C SER A 129 11.97 -8.14 -17.65
N THR A 130 12.49 -6.96 -17.98
CA THR A 130 12.60 -6.50 -19.37
C THR A 130 13.82 -7.06 -20.09
N GLY A 131 14.74 -7.67 -19.37
CA GLY A 131 16.00 -8.19 -19.92
C GLY A 131 17.02 -7.11 -20.31
N LYS A 132 16.81 -5.85 -19.90
CA LYS A 132 17.57 -4.70 -20.41
C LYS A 132 18.40 -3.98 -19.36
N ARG A 133 18.05 -4.10 -18.07
CA ARG A 133 18.70 -3.36 -16.99
C ARG A 133 19.21 -4.32 -15.94
N TYR A 134 20.40 -4.06 -15.44
CA TYR A 134 20.92 -4.73 -14.27
C TYR A 134 20.29 -4.17 -13.01
N LEU A 135 20.05 -5.01 -12.03
CA LEU A 135 19.52 -4.66 -10.72
C LEU A 135 20.65 -4.59 -9.70
N ALA A 136 20.79 -3.48 -8.98
CA ALA A 136 21.88 -3.33 -8.02
C ALA A 136 21.56 -2.43 -6.82
N TRP A 137 22.19 -2.72 -5.72
CA TRP A 137 22.48 -1.81 -4.63
C TRP A 137 23.68 -0.97 -5.06
N VAL A 138 23.54 0.36 -4.98
CA VAL A 138 24.55 1.32 -5.47
C VAL A 138 25.24 1.96 -4.29
N TRP A 139 26.50 1.62 -4.11
CA TRP A 139 27.36 2.15 -3.08
C TRP A 139 28.28 3.21 -3.66
N TYR A 140 28.51 4.30 -2.92
CA TYR A 140 29.44 5.34 -3.32
C TYR A 140 30.22 5.88 -2.12
N ARG A 141 31.36 6.49 -2.38
CA ARG A 141 32.11 7.29 -1.41
C ARG A 141 32.72 8.51 -2.12
N ASN A 142 32.93 9.61 -1.41
CA ASN A 142 33.47 10.83 -1.99
C ASN A 142 34.98 10.94 -1.81
N SER A 143 35.58 10.10 -0.97
CA SER A 143 37.04 10.11 -0.68
C SER A 143 37.50 8.69 -0.34
N PRO A 144 38.76 8.33 -0.65
CA PRO A 144 39.37 7.05 -0.25
C PRO A 144 39.37 6.81 1.27
N LEU A 145 39.25 7.87 2.06
CA LEU A 145 39.27 7.80 3.53
C LEU A 145 37.85 7.66 4.12
N GLU A 146 36.81 7.74 3.30
CA GLU A 146 35.42 7.62 3.73
C GLU A 146 34.90 6.19 3.54
N ASP A 147 33.96 5.82 4.39
CA ASP A 147 33.16 4.60 4.23
C ASP A 147 32.21 4.72 3.04
N TYR A 148 31.90 3.60 2.40
CA TYR A 148 30.88 3.55 1.37
C TYR A 148 29.48 3.77 1.96
N ARG A 149 28.66 4.52 1.25
CA ARG A 149 27.29 4.86 1.55
C ARG A 149 26.36 4.18 0.56
N LEU A 150 25.25 3.61 1.02
CA LEU A 150 24.24 2.98 0.16
C LEU A 150 23.27 4.05 -0.34
N LEU A 151 23.40 4.43 -1.61
CA LEU A 151 22.61 5.51 -2.22
C LEU A 151 21.11 5.19 -2.24
N ASN A 152 20.75 3.94 -2.55
CA ASN A 152 19.35 3.49 -2.50
C ASN A 152 18.69 3.79 -1.13
N LEU A 153 19.39 3.52 -0.03
CA LEU A 153 18.90 3.78 1.32
C LEU A 153 18.82 5.28 1.61
N GLU A 154 19.84 6.00 1.18
CA GLU A 154 19.92 7.45 1.36
C GLU A 154 18.77 8.18 0.66
N GLU A 155 18.34 7.72 -0.53
CA GLU A 155 17.16 8.26 -1.22
C GLU A 155 15.87 8.01 -0.47
N VAL A 156 15.72 6.85 0.18
CA VAL A 156 14.57 6.56 1.04
C VAL A 156 14.57 7.46 2.28
N GLU A 157 15.72 7.59 2.97
CA GLU A 157 15.85 8.47 4.15
C GLU A 157 15.57 9.93 3.82
N MET A 158 15.98 10.36 2.63
CA MET A 158 15.75 11.72 2.15
C MET A 158 14.39 11.88 1.46
N ALA A 159 13.52 10.89 1.55
CA ALA A 159 12.15 10.92 1.01
C ALA A 159 12.07 11.23 -0.50
N TYR A 160 13.09 10.89 -1.27
CA TYR A 160 13.04 10.96 -2.74
C TYR A 160 12.45 9.70 -3.37
N SER A 161 12.47 8.59 -2.63
CA SER A 161 11.84 7.35 -3.03
C SER A 161 11.09 6.69 -1.87
N LYS A 162 10.12 5.86 -2.23
CA LYS A 162 9.53 4.88 -1.32
C LYS A 162 10.30 3.58 -1.43
N TYR A 163 10.35 2.81 -0.34
CA TYR A 163 11.00 1.51 -0.36
C TYR A 163 10.08 0.44 -0.92
N MET A 164 10.59 -0.33 -1.88
CA MET A 164 9.95 -1.52 -2.44
C MET A 164 10.68 -2.75 -1.92
N ILE A 165 9.98 -3.64 -1.20
CA ILE A 165 10.59 -4.82 -0.58
C ILE A 165 11.28 -5.69 -1.63
N VAL A 166 12.54 -6.00 -1.37
CA VAL A 166 13.33 -6.94 -2.16
C VAL A 166 13.31 -8.29 -1.46
N ALA A 167 12.82 -9.33 -2.16
CA ALA A 167 12.65 -10.66 -1.57
C ALA A 167 13.95 -11.17 -0.93
N LYS A 168 13.88 -11.60 0.33
CA LYS A 168 14.99 -12.18 1.11
C LYS A 168 16.22 -11.26 1.30
N SER A 169 16.12 -9.96 0.98
CA SER A 169 17.26 -9.06 1.14
C SER A 169 17.65 -8.86 2.60
N LYS A 170 18.94 -8.89 2.84
CA LYS A 170 19.55 -8.54 4.14
C LYS A 170 19.29 -7.08 4.55
N TYR A 171 18.91 -6.24 3.59
CA TYR A 171 18.68 -4.81 3.80
C TYR A 171 17.24 -4.46 4.19
N ASN A 172 16.27 -5.38 4.03
CA ASN A 172 14.85 -5.10 4.27
C ASN A 172 14.58 -4.41 5.60
N SER A 173 15.17 -4.89 6.70
CA SER A 173 14.93 -4.33 8.03
C SER A 173 15.32 -2.86 8.15
N ILE A 174 16.50 -2.49 7.65
CA ILE A 174 16.99 -1.10 7.74
C ILE A 174 16.21 -0.17 6.80
N PHE A 175 15.89 -0.64 5.59
CA PHE A 175 15.08 0.12 4.64
C PHE A 175 13.67 0.38 5.18
N ASN A 176 13.04 -0.58 5.84
CA ASN A 176 11.72 -0.40 6.43
C ASN A 176 11.71 0.66 7.52
N GLN A 177 12.74 0.67 8.39
CA GLN A 177 12.87 1.69 9.43
C GLN A 177 13.09 3.09 8.83
N ALA A 178 13.94 3.19 7.80
CA ALA A 178 14.20 4.43 7.08
C ALA A 178 12.92 4.95 6.39
N ASN A 179 12.22 4.05 5.71
CA ASN A 179 11.00 4.36 4.98
C ASN A 179 9.87 4.83 5.92
N GLU A 180 9.69 4.18 7.07
CA GLU A 180 8.70 4.61 8.06
C GLU A 180 9.04 5.99 8.62
N LYS A 181 10.29 6.28 8.90
CA LYS A 181 10.73 7.60 9.34
C LYS A 181 10.48 8.66 8.27
N ALA A 182 10.82 8.38 7.01
CA ALA A 182 10.56 9.26 5.88
C ALA A 182 9.05 9.51 5.69
N ARG A 183 8.23 8.47 5.80
CA ARG A 183 6.77 8.56 5.74
C ARG A 183 6.22 9.51 6.81
N LEU A 184 6.64 9.34 8.05
CA LEU A 184 6.22 10.17 9.17
C LEU A 184 6.69 11.63 9.08
N SER A 185 7.71 11.91 8.25
CA SER A 185 8.15 13.28 7.98
C SER A 185 7.18 14.07 7.13
N THR A 186 6.31 13.39 6.36
CA THR A 186 5.41 13.98 5.36
C THR A 186 6.11 14.82 4.28
N ARG A 187 7.41 14.63 4.09
CA ARG A 187 8.21 15.40 3.13
C ARG A 187 8.21 14.76 1.75
N ARG A 188 8.47 15.54 0.74
CA ARG A 188 8.67 15.17 -0.67
C ARG A 188 7.64 14.16 -1.15
N VAL A 189 8.06 12.94 -1.55
CA VAL A 189 7.14 11.89 -2.06
C VAL A 189 6.09 11.42 -1.04
N TRP A 190 6.19 11.89 0.20
CA TRP A 190 5.26 11.58 1.28
C TRP A 190 4.23 12.70 1.55
N GLY A 191 3.98 13.59 0.59
CA GLY A 191 2.87 14.54 0.65
C GLY A 191 3.24 16.01 0.57
N GLU A 192 4.52 16.36 0.62
CA GLU A 192 4.96 17.73 0.40
C GLU A 192 4.77 18.14 -1.07
N LYS A 193 4.23 19.32 -1.30
CA LYS A 193 4.13 19.86 -2.66
C LYS A 193 5.51 20.24 -3.19
N ASP A 194 5.87 19.70 -4.35
CA ASP A 194 7.06 20.11 -5.08
C ASP A 194 6.87 21.55 -5.61
N PRO A 195 7.68 22.52 -5.18
CA PRO A 195 7.53 23.92 -5.59
C PRO A 195 7.86 24.12 -7.09
N ASN A 196 8.56 23.19 -7.71
CA ASN A 196 9.02 23.29 -9.09
C ASN A 196 8.12 22.51 -10.08
N PHE A 197 7.10 21.82 -9.58
CA PHE A 197 6.20 21.01 -10.39
C PHE A 197 4.91 21.76 -10.75
N ASN A 198 4.53 21.68 -12.02
CA ASN A 198 3.29 22.31 -12.48
C ASN A 198 2.08 21.38 -12.26
N TYR A 199 1.34 21.63 -11.19
CA TYR A 199 0.10 20.91 -10.84
C TYR A 199 -1.13 21.36 -11.65
N SER A 200 -1.01 22.30 -12.61
CA SER A 200 -2.15 22.91 -13.31
C SER A 200 -2.81 22.02 -14.38
N LYS A 201 -2.37 20.80 -14.58
CA LYS A 201 -3.18 19.80 -15.30
C LYS A 201 -4.21 19.29 -14.31
N ALA A 202 -5.42 19.81 -14.43
CA ALA A 202 -6.50 19.67 -13.47
C ALA A 202 -6.74 18.21 -13.05
N LEU A 203 -6.38 17.91 -11.80
CA LEU A 203 -6.93 16.78 -11.08
C LEU A 203 -8.29 17.20 -10.55
N VAL A 204 -9.30 16.39 -10.78
CA VAL A 204 -10.61 16.57 -10.17
C VAL A 204 -10.54 16.01 -8.75
N GLU A 205 -10.53 16.89 -7.74
CA GLU A 205 -10.61 16.44 -6.34
C GLU A 205 -12.06 16.13 -6.00
N THR A 206 -12.33 14.89 -5.61
CA THR A 206 -13.68 14.40 -5.39
C THR A 206 -13.69 13.21 -4.41
N SER A 207 -14.89 12.70 -4.07
CA SER A 207 -15.07 11.45 -3.33
C SER A 207 -15.38 10.28 -4.28
N ILE A 208 -15.19 9.05 -3.78
CA ILE A 208 -15.61 7.85 -4.51
C ILE A 208 -17.11 7.89 -4.75
N LEU A 209 -17.89 8.24 -3.72
CA LEU A 209 -19.35 8.28 -3.81
C LEU A 209 -19.82 9.25 -4.91
N TYR A 210 -19.27 10.46 -4.92
CA TYR A 210 -19.59 11.46 -5.95
C TYR A 210 -19.21 10.97 -7.34
N MET A 211 -17.99 10.46 -7.49
CA MET A 211 -17.47 9.97 -8.76
C MET A 211 -18.31 8.82 -9.34
N LEU A 212 -18.81 7.91 -8.48
CA LEU A 212 -19.67 6.80 -8.90
C LEU A 212 -21.07 7.27 -9.29
N ASN A 213 -21.64 8.24 -8.57
CA ASN A 213 -22.97 8.78 -8.84
C ASN A 213 -23.02 9.68 -10.07
N HIS A 214 -21.90 10.30 -10.43
CA HIS A 214 -21.77 11.27 -11.52
C HIS A 214 -20.80 10.81 -12.61
N HIS A 215 -20.63 9.49 -12.75
CA HIS A 215 -19.63 8.93 -13.69
C HIS A 215 -19.81 9.41 -15.14
N ASP A 216 -21.05 9.69 -15.56
CA ASP A 216 -21.37 10.19 -16.91
C ASP A 216 -20.92 11.64 -17.14
N ASP A 217 -20.68 12.42 -16.08
CA ASP A 217 -20.24 13.81 -16.17
C ASP A 217 -18.73 13.92 -16.49
N PHE A 218 -18.01 12.81 -16.39
CA PHE A 218 -16.57 12.78 -16.58
C PHE A 218 -16.15 12.12 -17.88
N GLN A 219 -15.21 12.73 -18.57
CA GLN A 219 -14.63 12.13 -19.77
C GLN A 219 -13.76 10.92 -19.40
N THR A 220 -13.75 9.91 -20.27
CA THR A 220 -12.84 8.77 -20.14
C THR A 220 -11.39 9.25 -20.02
N GLY A 221 -10.69 8.74 -19.02
CA GLY A 221 -9.31 9.12 -18.73
C GLY A 221 -9.17 10.36 -17.84
N THR A 222 -10.27 10.94 -17.33
CA THR A 222 -10.22 11.97 -16.30
C THR A 222 -9.40 11.46 -15.10
N LYS A 223 -8.47 12.29 -14.65
CA LYS A 223 -7.66 11.98 -13.45
C LYS A 223 -8.32 12.58 -12.24
N PHE A 224 -8.49 11.75 -11.24
CA PHE A 224 -9.08 12.13 -9.96
C PHE A 224 -8.05 12.14 -8.85
N LEU A 225 -8.31 12.93 -7.83
CA LEU A 225 -7.64 12.90 -6.54
C LEU A 225 -8.70 12.62 -5.49
N VAL A 226 -8.63 11.44 -4.88
CA VAL A 226 -9.57 11.01 -3.86
C VAL A 226 -8.89 10.87 -2.50
N THR A 227 -9.62 11.15 -1.42
CA THR A 227 -9.16 10.87 -0.05
C THR A 227 -9.87 9.62 0.43
N VAL A 228 -9.13 8.55 0.60
CA VAL A 228 -9.67 7.20 0.79
C VAL A 228 -9.07 6.54 2.03
N ARG A 229 -9.79 5.53 2.53
CA ARG A 229 -9.34 4.61 3.57
C ARG A 229 -9.14 3.22 2.98
N LEU A 230 -8.05 2.54 3.38
CA LEU A 230 -7.86 1.14 3.05
C LEU A 230 -8.76 0.26 3.91
N VAL A 231 -9.64 -0.49 3.25
CA VAL A 231 -10.57 -1.41 3.93
C VAL A 231 -10.03 -2.83 3.94
N ARG A 232 -9.57 -3.33 2.81
CA ARG A 232 -8.94 -4.66 2.65
C ARG A 232 -7.98 -4.65 1.47
N THR A 233 -7.02 -5.55 1.51
CA THR A 233 -6.22 -5.95 0.36
C THR A 233 -6.81 -7.22 -0.28
N SER A 234 -6.58 -7.42 -1.55
CA SER A 234 -6.99 -8.63 -2.29
C SER A 234 -5.91 -8.97 -3.31
N GLY A 235 -4.97 -9.82 -2.92
CA GLY A 235 -3.77 -10.06 -3.71
C GLY A 235 -3.06 -8.74 -4.04
N ASN A 236 -2.83 -8.49 -5.31
CA ASN A 236 -2.16 -7.26 -5.78
C ASN A 236 -3.09 -6.04 -5.90
N ASN A 237 -4.27 -6.07 -5.29
CA ASN A 237 -5.31 -5.06 -5.41
C ASN A 237 -5.87 -4.71 -4.04
N MET A 238 -6.81 -3.78 -3.99
CA MET A 238 -7.37 -3.32 -2.73
C MET A 238 -8.82 -2.89 -2.86
N PHE A 239 -9.52 -2.92 -1.72
CA PHE A 239 -10.81 -2.29 -1.53
C PHE A 239 -10.63 -1.02 -0.74
N LEU A 240 -11.12 0.07 -1.29
CA LEU A 240 -11.08 1.41 -0.73
C LEU A 240 -12.47 1.92 -0.43
N GLU A 241 -12.58 2.78 0.57
CA GLU A 241 -13.78 3.57 0.82
C GLU A 241 -13.43 5.05 0.97
N ASP A 242 -14.41 5.93 0.81
CA ASP A 242 -14.24 7.33 1.20
C ASP A 242 -13.82 7.42 2.68
N ALA A 243 -12.80 8.22 2.96
CA ALA A 243 -12.33 8.41 4.32
C ALA A 243 -13.36 9.11 5.21
N TYR A 244 -14.20 9.97 4.61
CA TYR A 244 -15.15 10.84 5.30
C TYR A 244 -16.57 10.69 4.72
N ASP A 245 -17.58 10.95 5.54
CA ASP A 245 -19.00 10.63 5.25
C ASP A 245 -19.75 11.67 4.43
N ALA A 246 -19.14 12.79 4.05
CA ALA A 246 -19.88 13.85 3.38
C ALA A 246 -19.23 14.24 2.05
N SER A 247 -20.01 14.15 1.00
CA SER A 247 -19.74 14.83 -0.27
C SER A 247 -20.90 15.80 -0.54
N TYR A 248 -20.58 16.89 -1.22
CA TYR A 248 -21.58 17.85 -1.72
C TYR A 248 -21.61 17.73 -3.23
N ASP A 249 -22.82 17.70 -3.81
CA ASP A 249 -22.96 17.87 -5.25
C ASP A 249 -22.82 19.34 -5.66
N GLU A 250 -22.90 19.62 -6.97
CA GLU A 250 -22.78 20.99 -7.50
C GLU A 250 -23.94 21.89 -7.09
N GLU A 251 -25.09 21.33 -6.76
CA GLU A 251 -26.26 22.01 -6.23
C GLU A 251 -26.16 22.28 -4.73
N GLY A 252 -25.11 21.75 -4.07
CA GLY A 252 -24.87 21.90 -2.62
C GLY A 252 -25.72 20.94 -1.78
N GLU A 253 -26.30 19.91 -2.38
CA GLU A 253 -26.96 18.82 -1.64
C GLU A 253 -25.91 17.89 -1.02
N ILE A 254 -26.15 17.50 0.23
CA ILE A 254 -25.25 16.59 0.95
C ILE A 254 -25.54 15.17 0.46
N ILE A 255 -24.61 14.59 -0.25
CA ILE A 255 -24.60 13.15 -0.50
C ILE A 255 -24.01 12.49 0.75
N THR A 256 -24.88 12.01 1.64
CA THR A 256 -24.47 11.33 2.87
C THR A 256 -24.05 9.89 2.59
N GLY A 257 -22.97 9.46 3.21
CA GLY A 257 -22.47 8.09 3.13
C GLY A 257 -21.06 8.00 2.54
N LYS A 258 -20.58 6.77 2.42
CA LYS A 258 -19.26 6.46 1.86
C LYS A 258 -19.42 5.63 0.60
N GLY A 259 -18.74 6.03 -0.46
CA GLY A 259 -18.52 5.18 -1.61
C GLY A 259 -17.48 4.13 -1.30
N GLY A 260 -17.67 2.92 -1.83
CA GLY A 260 -16.67 1.87 -1.81
C GLY A 260 -16.30 1.48 -3.24
N VAL A 261 -15.04 1.12 -3.47
CA VAL A 261 -14.57 0.76 -4.80
C VAL A 261 -13.40 -0.23 -4.74
N TYR A 262 -13.35 -1.11 -5.71
CA TYR A 262 -12.19 -1.95 -5.98
C TYR A 262 -11.14 -1.14 -6.74
N ALA A 263 -9.88 -1.25 -6.36
CA ALA A 263 -8.77 -0.56 -7.00
C ALA A 263 -7.74 -1.56 -7.51
N PHE A 264 -7.53 -1.53 -8.83
CA PHE A 264 -6.64 -2.44 -9.54
C PHE A 264 -5.25 -1.84 -9.69
N GLY A 265 -4.21 -2.67 -9.49
CA GLY A 265 -2.82 -2.28 -9.73
C GLY A 265 -2.12 -1.65 -8.53
N ALA A 266 -2.55 -1.95 -7.31
CA ALA A 266 -1.88 -1.49 -6.08
C ALA A 266 -0.40 -1.88 -6.02
N TYR A 267 0.01 -2.97 -6.69
CA TYR A 267 1.40 -3.37 -6.82
C TYR A 267 2.29 -2.32 -7.52
N ARG A 268 1.72 -1.50 -8.40
CA ARG A 268 2.46 -0.47 -9.15
C ARG A 268 2.91 0.69 -8.27
N ILE A 269 2.24 0.89 -7.16
CA ILE A 269 2.54 1.95 -6.18
C ILE A 269 3.16 1.38 -4.91
N ALA A 270 3.64 0.12 -4.95
CA ALA A 270 4.24 -0.60 -3.82
C ALA A 270 3.40 -0.53 -2.53
N PHE A 271 2.09 -0.55 -2.71
CA PHE A 271 1.11 -0.21 -1.67
C PHE A 271 1.25 -1.07 -0.40
N TYR A 272 1.54 -2.36 -0.57
CA TYR A 272 1.67 -3.31 0.54
C TYR A 272 2.74 -2.96 1.56
N SER A 273 3.75 -2.21 1.13
CA SER A 273 4.88 -1.86 1.99
C SER A 273 4.57 -0.70 2.93
N TYR A 274 3.47 0.04 2.69
CA TYR A 274 3.29 1.34 3.34
C TYR A 274 1.99 1.52 4.10
N TYR A 275 0.92 0.84 3.70
CA TYR A 275 -0.43 1.11 4.19
C TYR A 275 -1.02 -0.10 4.91
N LYS A 276 -1.70 0.18 6.03
CA LYS A 276 -2.42 -0.78 6.86
C LYS A 276 -3.92 -0.57 6.68
N ILE A 277 -4.69 -1.60 6.99
CA ILE A 277 -6.14 -1.45 7.10
C ILE A 277 -6.46 -0.31 8.07
N GLY A 278 -7.32 0.59 7.63
CA GLY A 278 -7.69 1.79 8.38
C GLY A 278 -6.87 3.05 8.02
N ASP A 279 -5.72 2.91 7.37
CA ASP A 279 -4.94 4.07 6.95
C ASP A 279 -5.69 4.90 5.92
N VAL A 280 -5.65 6.21 6.12
CA VAL A 280 -6.20 7.21 5.20
C VAL A 280 -5.08 7.79 4.34
N PHE A 281 -5.35 7.97 3.06
CA PHE A 281 -4.40 8.56 2.12
C PHE A 281 -5.11 9.23 0.95
N ARG A 282 -4.42 10.15 0.31
CA ARG A 282 -4.85 10.75 -0.95
C ARG A 282 -4.27 9.94 -2.10
N LEU A 283 -5.09 9.63 -3.09
CA LEU A 283 -4.74 8.77 -4.21
C LEU A 283 -5.13 9.43 -5.52
N LYS A 284 -4.18 9.51 -6.45
CA LYS A 284 -4.49 9.83 -7.83
C LYS A 284 -4.91 8.55 -8.55
N CYS A 285 -5.99 8.64 -9.31
CA CYS A 285 -6.55 7.49 -10.01
C CYS A 285 -7.35 7.91 -11.24
N GLN A 286 -7.84 6.92 -11.96
CA GLN A 286 -8.86 7.04 -13.00
C GLN A 286 -10.01 6.11 -12.65
N LEU A 287 -11.22 6.45 -13.07
CA LEU A 287 -12.37 5.57 -12.97
C LEU A 287 -12.54 4.79 -14.27
N GLU A 288 -12.62 3.49 -14.17
CA GLU A 288 -13.16 2.61 -15.20
C GLU A 288 -14.54 2.17 -14.71
N TYR A 289 -15.59 2.71 -15.33
CA TYR A 289 -16.99 2.43 -14.96
C TYR A 289 -17.55 1.35 -15.85
N GLU A 290 -18.13 0.29 -15.24
CA GLU A 290 -18.70 -0.87 -15.96
C GLU A 290 -17.83 -1.42 -17.10
N GLY A 291 -16.49 -1.34 -16.94
CA GLY A 291 -15.54 -1.95 -17.87
C GLY A 291 -15.58 -3.48 -17.82
N ASN A 292 -14.73 -4.12 -18.60
CA ASN A 292 -14.66 -5.60 -18.69
C ASN A 292 -14.46 -6.29 -17.34
N PHE A 293 -13.90 -5.60 -16.37
CA PHE A 293 -13.64 -6.09 -15.01
C PHE A 293 -14.55 -5.42 -13.95
N GLY A 294 -15.66 -4.84 -14.38
CA GLY A 294 -16.58 -4.07 -13.53
C GLY A 294 -16.10 -2.63 -13.31
N THR A 295 -16.66 -1.97 -12.32
CA THR A 295 -16.29 -0.60 -11.94
C THR A 295 -15.10 -0.63 -11.00
N GLN A 296 -13.99 0.03 -11.36
CA GLN A 296 -12.76 0.00 -10.59
C GLN A 296 -11.96 1.29 -10.71
N LEU A 297 -11.10 1.55 -9.74
CA LEU A 297 -10.05 2.55 -9.89
C LEU A 297 -8.85 1.91 -10.58
N THR A 298 -8.34 2.62 -11.57
CA THR A 298 -7.14 2.24 -12.35
C THR A 298 -6.17 3.40 -12.40
N GLY A 299 -5.00 3.20 -13.02
CA GLY A 299 -4.02 4.28 -13.17
C GLY A 299 -3.62 4.88 -11.82
N LEU A 300 -3.51 4.03 -10.80
CA LEU A 300 -3.14 4.46 -9.45
C LEU A 300 -1.75 5.07 -9.45
N ASP A 301 -1.62 6.24 -8.85
CA ASP A 301 -0.37 6.97 -8.79
C ASP A 301 -0.30 7.82 -7.51
N ASP A 302 0.92 8.02 -7.04
CA ASP A 302 1.31 9.01 -6.03
C ASP A 302 0.43 9.03 -4.76
N PRO A 303 0.31 7.90 -4.02
CA PRO A 303 -0.43 7.89 -2.78
C PRO A 303 0.32 8.71 -1.71
N SER A 304 -0.41 9.65 -1.11
CA SER A 304 0.11 10.52 -0.04
C SER A 304 -0.61 10.21 1.27
N PRO A 305 0.09 9.86 2.37
CA PRO A 305 -0.57 9.54 3.61
C PRO A 305 -1.24 10.78 4.22
N VAL A 306 -2.44 10.59 4.72
CA VAL A 306 -3.01 11.41 5.77
C VAL A 306 -2.71 10.70 7.07
N ILE A 307 -2.07 11.35 8.05
CA ILE A 307 -1.66 10.67 9.29
C ILE A 307 -2.90 10.38 10.15
N GLU A 308 -3.67 9.40 9.71
CA GLU A 308 -4.89 8.95 10.35
C GLU A 308 -5.03 7.44 10.11
N ASN A 309 -5.36 6.70 11.16
CA ASN A 309 -5.74 5.31 11.07
C ASN A 309 -7.02 5.09 11.88
N VAL A 310 -8.11 4.81 11.18
CA VAL A 310 -9.42 4.47 11.77
C VAL A 310 -9.91 3.22 11.09
N LEU A 311 -10.10 2.16 11.86
CA LEU A 311 -10.59 0.89 11.33
C LEU A 311 -11.94 1.09 10.64
N PRO A 312 -12.14 0.52 9.45
CA PRO A 312 -13.42 0.62 8.73
C PRO A 312 -14.52 -0.13 9.47
N GLU A 313 -15.72 0.41 9.42
CA GLU A 313 -16.93 -0.30 9.86
C GLU A 313 -17.36 -1.27 8.77
N ILE A 314 -17.47 -2.56 9.12
CA ILE A 314 -17.88 -3.61 8.19
C ILE A 314 -19.36 -3.92 8.41
N SER A 315 -20.19 -3.65 7.40
CA SER A 315 -21.60 -4.03 7.42
C SER A 315 -21.75 -5.55 7.48
N GLU A 316 -22.63 -6.02 8.36
CA GLU A 316 -22.85 -7.43 8.64
C GLU A 316 -24.23 -7.87 8.12
N PHE A 317 -24.28 -9.01 7.45
CA PHE A 317 -25.46 -9.61 6.84
C PHE A 317 -25.53 -11.10 7.16
N ASP A 318 -26.73 -11.67 7.12
CA ASP A 318 -26.90 -13.11 7.05
C ASP A 318 -26.86 -13.58 5.58
N ALA A 319 -26.43 -14.81 5.32
CA ALA A 319 -26.45 -15.37 3.96
C ALA A 319 -27.87 -15.34 3.35
N ASP A 320 -28.88 -15.44 4.19
CA ASP A 320 -30.31 -15.38 3.76
C ASP A 320 -30.80 -13.99 3.37
N ASP A 321 -30.02 -12.92 3.64
CA ASP A 321 -30.30 -11.57 3.13
C ASP A 321 -30.06 -11.48 1.61
N PHE A 322 -29.34 -12.45 1.04
CA PHE A 322 -28.98 -12.48 -0.38
C PHE A 322 -29.79 -13.53 -1.16
N SER A 323 -30.24 -13.17 -2.35
CA SER A 323 -30.82 -14.08 -3.34
C SER A 323 -29.79 -14.59 -4.34
N GLY A 324 -28.62 -15.03 -3.84
CA GLY A 324 -27.49 -15.49 -4.62
C GLY A 324 -26.50 -14.37 -5.01
N GLY A 325 -25.47 -14.73 -5.77
CA GLY A 325 -24.39 -13.81 -6.12
C GLY A 325 -24.83 -12.53 -6.84
N ALA A 326 -25.89 -12.57 -7.64
CA ALA A 326 -26.41 -11.38 -8.34
C ALA A 326 -26.84 -10.26 -7.38
N SER A 327 -27.37 -10.62 -6.21
CA SER A 327 -27.80 -9.64 -5.20
C SER A 327 -26.65 -8.93 -4.48
N LEU A 328 -25.42 -9.44 -4.61
CA LEU A 328 -24.22 -8.77 -4.11
C LEU A 328 -23.90 -7.48 -4.91
N ARG A 329 -24.48 -7.28 -6.10
CA ARG A 329 -24.20 -6.14 -6.97
C ARG A 329 -24.29 -4.79 -6.24
N GLN A 330 -25.27 -4.60 -5.38
CA GLN A 330 -25.46 -3.36 -4.62
C GLN A 330 -24.34 -3.05 -3.63
N TYR A 331 -23.50 -4.06 -3.30
CA TYR A 331 -22.35 -3.92 -2.42
C TYR A 331 -21.03 -3.98 -3.17
N TYR A 332 -21.07 -3.94 -4.49
CA TYR A 332 -19.86 -4.01 -5.31
C TYR A 332 -18.85 -2.96 -4.87
N GLY A 333 -17.56 -3.38 -4.78
CA GLY A 333 -16.47 -2.53 -4.33
C GLY A 333 -16.41 -2.32 -2.81
N ARG A 334 -17.39 -2.81 -2.05
CA ARG A 334 -17.41 -2.73 -0.58
C ARG A 334 -16.93 -4.02 0.05
N VAL A 335 -16.43 -3.91 1.26
CA VAL A 335 -16.16 -5.07 2.13
C VAL A 335 -17.34 -5.26 3.06
N ILE A 336 -17.86 -6.49 3.09
CA ILE A 336 -19.00 -6.88 3.94
C ILE A 336 -18.66 -8.15 4.71
N LYS A 337 -19.36 -8.38 5.81
CA LYS A 337 -19.38 -9.66 6.53
C LYS A 337 -20.66 -10.40 6.21
N VAL A 338 -20.54 -11.63 5.74
CA VAL A 338 -21.69 -12.52 5.48
C VAL A 338 -21.60 -13.71 6.42
N ASN A 339 -22.65 -13.89 7.22
CA ASN A 339 -22.77 -14.98 8.19
C ASN A 339 -23.52 -16.16 7.61
N ASN A 340 -23.25 -17.34 8.18
CA ASN A 340 -24.00 -18.58 7.93
C ASN A 340 -23.92 -19.13 6.49
N LEU A 341 -22.87 -18.80 5.74
CA LEU A 341 -22.63 -19.39 4.41
C LEU A 341 -22.28 -20.88 4.54
N GLU A 342 -23.10 -21.75 3.95
CA GLU A 342 -22.84 -23.20 3.91
C GLU A 342 -21.99 -23.57 2.71
N VAL A 343 -20.81 -24.15 2.95
CA VAL A 343 -19.91 -24.59 1.88
C VAL A 343 -20.44 -25.85 1.21
N SER A 344 -20.58 -25.81 -0.12
CA SER A 344 -21.03 -26.93 -0.93
C SER A 344 -19.89 -27.60 -1.72
N ALA A 345 -18.85 -26.86 -2.10
CA ALA A 345 -17.67 -27.41 -2.76
C ALA A 345 -16.45 -26.47 -2.63
N VAL A 346 -15.25 -27.02 -2.70
CA VAL A 346 -13.99 -26.29 -2.85
C VAL A 346 -13.39 -26.68 -4.19
N LYS A 347 -13.17 -25.71 -5.08
CA LYS A 347 -12.71 -25.97 -6.45
C LYS A 347 -11.43 -25.22 -6.75
N LYS A 348 -10.37 -25.95 -7.01
CA LYS A 348 -9.14 -25.41 -7.58
C LYS A 348 -9.34 -25.13 -9.07
N LYS A 349 -8.93 -23.97 -9.53
CA LYS A 349 -9.01 -23.53 -10.94
C LYS A 349 -7.69 -22.88 -11.35
N GLN A 350 -7.52 -22.65 -12.65
CA GLN A 350 -6.35 -21.94 -13.20
C GLN A 350 -6.79 -20.79 -14.08
N THR A 351 -6.03 -19.70 -14.02
CA THR A 351 -6.15 -18.57 -14.95
C THR A 351 -5.62 -18.97 -16.33
N ALA A 352 -5.87 -18.15 -17.34
CA ALA A 352 -5.30 -18.33 -18.68
C ALA A 352 -3.75 -18.26 -18.69
N SER A 353 -3.14 -17.60 -17.71
CA SER A 353 -1.68 -17.56 -17.48
C SER A 353 -1.13 -18.79 -16.75
N GLY A 354 -1.99 -19.69 -16.30
CA GLY A 354 -1.60 -20.90 -15.57
C GLY A 354 -1.51 -20.74 -14.05
N ASP A 355 -1.88 -19.57 -13.52
CA ASP A 355 -1.88 -19.32 -12.09
C ASP A 355 -3.08 -20.00 -11.41
N ASP A 356 -2.82 -20.71 -10.33
CA ASP A 356 -3.85 -21.38 -9.54
C ASP A 356 -4.68 -20.35 -8.73
N TYR A 357 -5.97 -20.62 -8.58
CA TYR A 357 -6.87 -19.92 -7.66
C TYR A 357 -7.97 -20.88 -7.18
N TYR A 358 -8.69 -20.53 -6.10
CA TYR A 358 -9.82 -21.32 -5.63
C TYR A 358 -11.12 -20.55 -5.71
N VAL A 359 -12.19 -21.30 -6.02
CA VAL A 359 -13.58 -20.87 -5.81
C VAL A 359 -14.21 -21.83 -4.80
N VAL A 360 -14.59 -21.29 -3.65
CA VAL A 360 -15.39 -22.00 -2.67
C VAL A 360 -16.83 -21.73 -2.96
N GLU A 361 -17.52 -22.73 -3.48
CA GLU A 361 -18.98 -22.64 -3.70
C GLU A 361 -19.69 -22.71 -2.36
N ALA A 362 -20.41 -21.66 -2.04
CA ALA A 362 -21.24 -21.61 -0.85
C ALA A 362 -22.69 -21.30 -1.21
N LYS A 363 -23.59 -21.47 -0.26
CA LYS A 363 -25.03 -21.24 -0.43
C LYS A 363 -25.65 -20.76 0.87
N ASN A 364 -26.78 -20.06 0.74
CA ASN A 364 -27.63 -19.74 1.86
C ASN A 364 -28.56 -20.91 2.24
N SER A 365 -29.49 -20.72 3.20
CA SER A 365 -30.41 -21.76 3.64
C SER A 365 -31.44 -22.18 2.55
N ARG A 366 -31.67 -21.31 1.56
CA ARG A 366 -32.56 -21.56 0.41
C ARG A 366 -31.85 -22.27 -0.74
N GLY A 367 -30.53 -22.54 -0.62
CA GLY A 367 -29.74 -23.16 -1.66
C GLY A 367 -29.23 -22.20 -2.75
N GLU A 368 -29.40 -20.90 -2.56
CA GLU A 368 -28.95 -19.88 -3.50
C GLU A 368 -27.43 -19.67 -3.37
N LYS A 369 -26.73 -19.69 -4.51
CA LYS A 369 -25.26 -19.71 -4.53
C LYS A 369 -24.64 -18.34 -4.29
N ILE A 370 -23.63 -18.31 -3.45
CA ILE A 370 -22.76 -17.17 -3.19
C ILE A 370 -21.31 -17.71 -3.22
N ASP A 371 -20.56 -17.39 -4.24
CA ASP A 371 -19.20 -17.91 -4.40
C ASP A 371 -18.17 -17.05 -3.65
N ILE A 372 -17.15 -17.72 -3.10
CA ILE A 372 -16.03 -17.09 -2.39
C ILE A 372 -14.77 -17.32 -3.20
N TYR A 373 -14.07 -16.26 -3.56
CA TYR A 373 -12.87 -16.29 -4.38
C TYR A 373 -11.61 -16.13 -3.54
N PHE A 374 -10.63 -17.00 -3.82
CA PHE A 374 -9.28 -16.94 -3.28
C PHE A 374 -8.29 -16.80 -4.43
N GLY A 375 -7.70 -15.61 -4.55
CA GLY A 375 -6.72 -15.34 -5.59
C GLY A 375 -5.36 -16.00 -5.34
N ASN A 376 -4.52 -16.01 -6.38
CA ASN A 376 -3.19 -16.62 -6.39
C ASN A 376 -2.32 -16.16 -5.19
N GLY A 377 -2.36 -14.89 -4.82
CA GLY A 377 -1.57 -14.39 -3.68
C GLY A 377 -1.86 -15.09 -2.37
N LEU A 378 -3.14 -15.45 -2.12
CA LEU A 378 -3.57 -16.10 -0.88
C LEU A 378 -3.22 -17.60 -0.83
N ILE A 379 -3.32 -18.29 -1.96
CA ILE A 379 -3.13 -19.75 -1.98
C ILE A 379 -1.68 -20.20 -1.77
N GLN A 380 -0.73 -19.28 -1.90
CA GLN A 380 0.68 -19.57 -1.62
C GLN A 380 0.97 -19.79 -0.13
N ASP A 381 0.10 -19.26 0.74
CA ASP A 381 0.31 -19.33 2.18
C ASP A 381 -0.80 -20.06 2.92
N TYR A 382 -1.89 -20.41 2.24
CA TYR A 382 -3.03 -21.07 2.85
C TYR A 382 -3.43 -22.32 2.05
N ASP A 383 -3.54 -23.43 2.75
CA ASP A 383 -4.19 -24.62 2.22
C ASP A 383 -5.72 -24.41 2.28
N VAL A 384 -6.27 -23.87 1.20
CA VAL A 384 -7.71 -23.53 1.11
C VAL A 384 -8.59 -24.75 1.34
N GLU A 385 -8.15 -25.94 0.92
CA GLU A 385 -8.91 -27.18 1.11
C GLU A 385 -8.99 -27.58 2.59
N SER A 386 -7.99 -27.24 3.40
CA SER A 386 -8.01 -27.51 4.84
C SER A 386 -8.87 -26.54 5.64
N ILE A 387 -9.08 -25.31 5.12
CA ILE A 387 -9.87 -24.29 5.81
C ILE A 387 -11.36 -24.64 5.80
N PHE A 388 -11.85 -25.15 4.66
CA PHE A 388 -13.26 -25.38 4.44
C PHE A 388 -13.64 -26.85 4.53
N THR A 389 -14.71 -27.11 5.23
CA THR A 389 -15.37 -28.45 5.29
C THR A 389 -16.71 -28.35 4.61
N VAL A 390 -16.94 -29.16 3.57
CA VAL A 390 -18.24 -29.23 2.88
C VAL A 390 -19.35 -29.57 3.87
N GLY A 391 -20.49 -28.89 3.75
CA GLY A 391 -21.65 -29.02 4.63
C GLY A 391 -21.53 -28.24 5.95
N LYS A 392 -20.43 -27.49 6.17
CA LYS A 392 -20.29 -26.62 7.35
C LYS A 392 -20.54 -25.17 6.98
N LYS A 393 -20.98 -24.39 7.97
CA LYS A 393 -21.24 -22.95 7.84
C LYS A 393 -20.05 -22.13 8.27
N TYR A 394 -19.90 -20.98 7.61
CA TYR A 394 -18.83 -20.03 7.86
C TYR A 394 -19.33 -18.60 7.84
N ASN A 395 -18.72 -17.76 8.66
CA ASN A 395 -18.87 -16.31 8.61
C ASN A 395 -17.64 -15.78 7.86
N ILE A 396 -17.88 -14.97 6.85
CA ILE A 396 -16.84 -14.50 5.91
C ILE A 396 -16.85 -12.97 5.87
N ILE A 397 -15.69 -12.35 6.04
CA ILE A 397 -15.47 -10.94 5.72
C ILE A 397 -14.72 -10.91 4.38
N ALA A 398 -15.29 -10.25 3.39
CA ALA A 398 -14.72 -10.19 2.05
C ALA A 398 -15.16 -8.95 1.29
N GLY A 399 -14.38 -8.55 0.30
CA GLY A 399 -14.80 -7.55 -0.66
C GLY A 399 -15.74 -8.15 -1.68
N VAL A 400 -16.72 -7.37 -2.11
CA VAL A 400 -17.60 -7.77 -3.22
C VAL A 400 -16.92 -7.39 -4.53
N ALA A 401 -16.55 -8.38 -5.32
CA ALA A 401 -15.88 -8.22 -6.61
C ALA A 401 -16.72 -8.80 -7.75
N TYR A 402 -16.49 -8.28 -8.96
CA TYR A 402 -17.06 -8.78 -10.19
C TYR A 402 -16.06 -9.64 -10.92
N TYR A 403 -16.50 -10.75 -11.50
CA TYR A 403 -15.65 -11.64 -12.26
C TYR A 403 -16.29 -12.00 -13.60
N GLU A 404 -15.79 -11.41 -14.68
CA GLU A 404 -16.33 -11.57 -16.03
C GLU A 404 -16.21 -13.00 -16.56
N PHE A 405 -15.10 -13.67 -16.25
CA PHE A 405 -14.82 -15.03 -16.74
C PHE A 405 -15.71 -16.13 -16.15
N ALA A 406 -16.54 -15.80 -15.16
CA ALA A 406 -17.47 -16.72 -14.52
C ALA A 406 -18.95 -16.41 -14.83
N ASN A 407 -19.27 -15.97 -16.03
CA ASN A 407 -20.63 -15.59 -16.47
C ASN A 407 -21.23 -14.36 -15.81
N GLY A 408 -20.41 -13.37 -15.47
CA GLY A 408 -20.90 -12.09 -14.94
C GLY A 408 -21.41 -12.15 -13.50
N PHE A 409 -20.80 -12.98 -12.65
CA PHE A 409 -21.19 -13.13 -11.25
C PHE A 409 -20.43 -12.19 -10.32
N TYR A 410 -21.16 -11.63 -9.36
CA TYR A 410 -20.56 -11.01 -8.18
C TYR A 410 -20.24 -12.10 -7.17
N GLN A 411 -19.07 -11.99 -6.54
CA GLN A 411 -18.57 -12.96 -5.58
C GLN A 411 -17.87 -12.26 -4.40
N LEU A 412 -17.69 -13.00 -3.31
CA LEU A 412 -16.94 -12.55 -2.16
C LEU A 412 -15.46 -12.81 -2.40
N SER A 413 -14.67 -11.76 -2.58
CA SER A 413 -13.21 -11.86 -2.71
C SER A 413 -12.56 -11.72 -1.34
N VAL A 414 -11.99 -12.81 -0.84
CA VAL A 414 -11.26 -12.80 0.43
C VAL A 414 -9.97 -12.02 0.23
N GLY A 415 -9.71 -11.10 1.13
CA GLY A 415 -8.51 -10.29 1.12
C GLY A 415 -7.36 -10.94 1.87
N ASP A 416 -6.15 -10.53 1.51
CA ASP A 416 -4.99 -10.77 2.33
C ASP A 416 -5.14 -9.99 3.63
N GLY A 417 -4.98 -10.62 4.73
CA GLY A 417 -4.66 -9.94 5.97
C GLY A 417 -3.38 -9.11 5.79
N PRO A 418 -2.99 -8.34 6.78
CA PRO A 418 -1.86 -7.39 6.67
C PRO A 418 -0.50 -8.09 6.56
N ARG A 419 -0.29 -8.87 5.49
CA ARG A 419 0.96 -9.60 5.24
C ARG A 419 2.19 -8.73 5.21
N TYR A 420 2.03 -7.48 4.83
CA TYR A 420 3.14 -6.57 4.58
C TYR A 420 2.97 -5.28 5.37
N ASN A 421 2.65 -5.39 6.65
CA ASN A 421 2.82 -4.26 7.52
C ASN A 421 4.32 -3.91 7.60
N LEU A 422 4.74 -2.93 6.81
CA LEU A 422 6.07 -2.30 6.89
C LEU A 422 7.25 -3.24 6.60
N GLY A 423 7.08 -4.25 5.73
CA GLY A 423 8.17 -5.18 5.38
C GLY A 423 8.69 -6.00 6.56
N VAL A 424 8.02 -5.95 7.69
CA VAL A 424 8.18 -6.94 8.75
C VAL A 424 7.25 -8.07 8.37
N LEU A 425 7.79 -9.27 8.15
CA LEU A 425 6.99 -10.49 8.16
C LEU A 425 6.23 -10.47 9.49
N VAL A 426 4.92 -10.29 9.42
CA VAL A 426 4.06 -10.52 10.57
C VAL A 426 4.30 -11.97 10.96
N PRO A 427 4.56 -12.29 12.23
CA PRO A 427 4.74 -13.66 12.67
C PRO A 427 3.64 -14.56 12.10
N GLU A 428 3.96 -15.79 11.69
CA GLU A 428 3.00 -16.71 11.07
C GLU A 428 1.72 -16.90 11.90
N ASP A 429 1.79 -16.72 13.22
CA ASP A 429 0.68 -16.78 14.15
C ASP A 429 -0.20 -15.50 14.17
N GLU A 430 0.29 -14.41 13.62
CA GLU A 430 -0.47 -13.17 13.41
C GLU A 430 -1.07 -13.05 11.98
N VAL A 431 -0.60 -13.85 11.03
CA VAL A 431 -1.22 -13.98 9.70
C VAL A 431 -2.43 -14.90 9.83
N ARG A 432 -3.48 -14.41 10.46
CA ARG A 432 -4.72 -15.17 10.56
C ARG A 432 -5.66 -14.74 9.45
N LEU A 433 -6.35 -15.72 8.87
CA LEU A 433 -7.57 -15.47 8.12
C LEU A 433 -8.67 -15.06 9.11
N TYR A 434 -8.50 -13.90 9.78
CA TYR A 434 -9.51 -13.36 10.70
C TYR A 434 -10.87 -13.20 10.04
N ASP A 435 -10.86 -13.20 8.72
CA ASP A 435 -12.00 -12.94 7.89
C ASP A 435 -12.86 -14.21 7.66
N ILE A 436 -12.40 -15.39 8.15
CA ILE A 436 -13.10 -16.65 7.96
C ILE A 436 -13.27 -17.36 9.31
N VAL A 437 -14.50 -17.48 9.77
CA VAL A 437 -14.83 -18.13 11.04
C VAL A 437 -15.82 -19.25 10.81
N LYS A 438 -15.42 -20.49 11.17
CA LYS A 438 -16.32 -21.65 11.15
C LYS A 438 -17.39 -21.49 12.22
N VAL A 439 -18.65 -21.65 11.82
CA VAL A 439 -19.79 -21.68 12.75
C VAL A 439 -19.88 -23.08 13.39
N ASN A 440 -19.90 -23.15 14.71
CA ASN A 440 -19.95 -24.40 15.48
C ASN A 440 -21.34 -25.05 15.41
#